data_fb78e92271fb5b46462b82cfba205f30
#
_entry.id   fb78e92271fb5b46462b82cfba205f30
#
_cell.length_a   1.000
_cell.length_b   1.000
_cell.length_c   1.000
_cell.angle_alpha   90.00
_cell.angle_beta   90.00
_cell.angle_gamma   90.00
#
_symmetry.space_group_name_H-M   'P 1'
#
loop_
_entity.id
_entity.type
_entity.pdbx_description
1 polymer ?
#
loop_
_entity_poly.entity_id
_entity_poly.type
_entity_poly.pdbx_seq_one_letter_code
_entity_poly.pdbx_strand_id
1 'polypeptide(L)'
;ISELEEIYPCASGKSKEDEAYRNEALEATHLLQQGKPGYMALWNHIMNVSVTDLKRNYDKLNVSFDLWKKESDAQPYIPGMVEEMKEKGFAYVDQGALVVDVKEENDTKEIPPCMLLKSDGASLYTTTDLATIVERMKLFDPDEILYVVDKRQELHFIQVFRCARKTGLVKDDTKLSFLGFGTMNGKDGKPFKTREGGVMRLETLIKDINEEMFTKIVENRSVKDKDAKETAEIVGLSAIKYGDLSNQATKDYIFDIDRFTSFEGNTGPYILYTIVRIKSILNRFAEEGGNLEAGTILDPVNDSQKNLMLQLTGFGATVENAFEEKAPHKICAYIYEVSNAFNSFYHETKILSEENEAQKASFIQLLKLTKKVLETCIDLLGFSAPDRM
;
A
#
# COMPACT_ATOMS: atom_id res chain seq x y z
N ILE A 1 21.45 -0.95 9.81
CA ILE A 1 20.19 -1.67 10.13
C ILE A 1 20.46 -3.09 10.59
N SER A 2 21.31 -3.87 9.89
CA SER A 2 21.59 -5.28 10.27
C SER A 2 22.02 -5.45 11.72
N GLU A 3 22.89 -4.56 12.24
CA GLU A 3 23.28 -4.56 13.66
C GLU A 3 22.09 -4.32 14.61
N LEU A 4 21.16 -3.43 14.26
CA LEU A 4 19.95 -3.17 15.07
C LEU A 4 19.01 -4.39 15.10
N GLU A 5 18.95 -5.15 14.01
CA GLU A 5 18.16 -6.39 13.94
C GLU A 5 18.73 -7.53 14.80
N GLU A 6 20.02 -7.54 15.03
CA GLU A 6 20.67 -8.49 15.95
C GLU A 6 20.59 -8.03 17.41
N ILE A 7 20.85 -6.74 17.66
CA ILE A 7 20.91 -6.17 19.01
C ILE A 7 19.53 -6.15 19.66
N TYR A 8 18.47 -5.75 18.94
CA TYR A 8 17.15 -5.59 19.53
C TYR A 8 16.54 -6.90 20.07
N PRO A 9 16.49 -8.00 19.31
CA PRO A 9 16.00 -9.28 19.84
C PRO A 9 16.86 -9.83 20.99
N CYS A 10 18.18 -9.64 20.91
CA CYS A 10 19.11 -10.04 21.96
C CYS A 10 18.83 -9.29 23.27
N ALA A 11 18.74 -7.95 23.20
CA ALA A 11 18.43 -7.11 24.36
C ALA A 11 17.02 -7.40 24.92
N SER A 12 16.03 -7.58 24.05
CA SER A 12 14.66 -7.94 24.45
C SER A 12 14.60 -9.31 25.12
N GLY A 13 15.35 -10.30 24.62
CA GLY A 13 15.46 -11.62 25.25
C GLY A 13 16.08 -11.53 26.65
N LYS A 14 17.22 -10.87 26.73
CA LYS A 14 17.95 -10.70 28.01
C LYS A 14 17.11 -9.97 29.07
N SER A 15 16.37 -8.94 28.69
CA SER A 15 15.48 -8.19 29.61
C SER A 15 14.32 -9.01 30.18
N LYS A 16 13.97 -10.14 29.55
CA LYS A 16 12.96 -11.09 30.06
C LYS A 16 13.54 -12.08 31.08
N GLU A 17 14.82 -12.36 30.97
CA GLU A 17 15.53 -13.38 31.78
C GLU A 17 16.30 -12.76 32.97
N ASP A 18 16.72 -11.50 32.85
CA ASP A 18 17.55 -10.78 33.84
C ASP A 18 16.83 -9.52 34.32
N GLU A 19 16.37 -9.54 35.58
CA GLU A 19 15.64 -8.43 36.20
C GLU A 19 16.50 -7.16 36.36
N ALA A 20 17.80 -7.31 36.68
CA ALA A 20 18.70 -6.17 36.79
C ALA A 20 18.88 -5.47 35.45
N TYR A 21 19.09 -6.23 34.37
CA TYR A 21 19.16 -5.69 33.01
C TYR A 21 17.86 -5.03 32.56
N ARG A 22 16.73 -5.62 32.95
CA ARG A 22 15.40 -5.01 32.67
C ARG A 22 15.26 -3.65 33.35
N ASN A 23 15.67 -3.52 34.62
CA ASN A 23 15.61 -2.28 35.36
C ASN A 23 16.53 -1.21 34.77
N GLU A 24 17.73 -1.58 34.29
CA GLU A 24 18.62 -0.69 33.56
C GLU A 24 17.98 -0.20 32.23
N ALA A 25 17.33 -1.09 31.53
CA ALA A 25 16.62 -0.73 30.26
C ALA A 25 15.45 0.21 30.51
N LEU A 26 14.68 0.03 31.59
CA LEU A 26 13.61 0.92 32.00
C LEU A 26 14.14 2.32 32.39
N GLU A 27 15.26 2.36 33.16
CA GLU A 27 15.92 3.62 33.50
C GLU A 27 16.45 4.35 32.26
N ALA A 28 17.10 3.65 31.33
CA ALA A 28 17.54 4.22 30.06
C ALA A 28 16.39 4.81 29.26
N THR A 29 15.24 4.13 29.22
CA THR A 29 14.03 4.62 28.57
C THR A 29 13.50 5.90 29.24
N HIS A 30 13.48 5.93 30.56
CA HIS A 30 13.07 7.11 31.33
C HIS A 30 14.00 8.30 31.10
N LEU A 31 15.30 8.11 31.07
CA LEU A 31 16.29 9.14 30.77
C LEU A 31 16.17 9.67 29.34
N LEU A 32 15.86 8.80 28.38
CA LEU A 32 15.55 9.20 27.01
C LEU A 32 14.30 10.10 26.97
N GLN A 33 13.23 9.70 27.65
CA GLN A 33 11.98 10.48 27.73
C GLN A 33 12.17 11.84 28.40
N GLN A 34 13.10 11.94 29.35
CA GLN A 34 13.50 13.20 29.96
C GLN A 34 14.37 14.10 29.07
N GLY A 35 14.73 13.64 27.87
CA GLY A 35 15.54 14.41 26.94
C GLY A 35 17.03 14.48 27.31
N LYS A 36 17.59 13.52 28.06
CA LYS A 36 19.02 13.50 28.41
C LYS A 36 19.88 13.49 27.14
N PRO A 37 20.86 14.42 27.00
CA PRO A 37 21.57 14.65 25.74
C PRO A 37 22.23 13.41 25.12
N GLY A 38 22.85 12.55 25.91
CA GLY A 38 23.51 11.34 25.42
C GLY A 38 22.51 10.33 24.81
N TYR A 39 21.39 10.09 25.49
CA TYR A 39 20.33 9.21 25.02
C TYR A 39 19.62 9.79 23.80
N MET A 40 19.38 11.10 23.78
CA MET A 40 18.79 11.80 22.63
C MET A 40 19.70 11.74 21.40
N ALA A 41 21.02 11.87 21.57
CA ALA A 41 21.99 11.76 20.48
C ALA A 41 21.95 10.34 19.86
N LEU A 42 21.94 9.30 20.70
CA LEU A 42 21.83 7.91 20.25
C LEU A 42 20.50 7.65 19.53
N TRP A 43 19.40 8.10 20.12
CA TRP A 43 18.07 7.97 19.52
C TRP A 43 17.99 8.67 18.15
N ASN A 44 18.50 9.90 18.02
CA ASN A 44 18.54 10.62 16.75
C ASN A 44 19.37 9.89 15.69
N HIS A 45 20.50 9.28 16.11
CA HIS A 45 21.32 8.49 15.19
C HIS A 45 20.56 7.25 14.68
N ILE A 46 19.94 6.48 15.58
CA ILE A 46 19.12 5.32 15.22
C ILE A 46 17.97 5.72 14.29
N MET A 47 17.27 6.81 14.61
CA MET A 47 16.18 7.33 13.77
C MET A 47 16.64 7.72 12.38
N ASN A 48 17.79 8.42 12.26
CA ASN A 48 18.32 8.81 10.95
C ASN A 48 18.68 7.59 10.09
N VAL A 49 19.32 6.57 10.68
CA VAL A 49 19.64 5.32 9.97
C VAL A 49 18.37 4.61 9.52
N SER A 50 17.40 4.46 10.42
CA SER A 50 16.14 3.76 10.16
C SER A 50 15.29 4.47 9.10
N VAL A 51 15.11 5.78 9.20
CA VAL A 51 14.33 6.57 8.24
C VAL A 51 14.99 6.58 6.86
N THR A 52 16.33 6.65 6.80
CA THR A 52 17.07 6.60 5.53
C THR A 52 16.87 5.26 4.82
N ASP A 53 16.88 4.16 5.57
CA ASP A 53 16.64 2.82 5.02
C ASP A 53 15.19 2.65 4.56
N LEU A 54 14.22 3.10 5.36
CA LEU A 54 12.81 3.09 4.99
C LEU A 54 12.56 3.88 3.70
N LYS A 55 13.09 5.11 3.59
CA LYS A 55 12.95 5.94 2.39
C LYS A 55 13.47 5.23 1.14
N ARG A 56 14.63 4.59 1.23
CA ARG A 56 15.20 3.83 0.12
C ARG A 56 14.28 2.71 -0.36
N ASN A 57 13.64 2.00 0.57
CA ASN A 57 12.69 0.94 0.22
C ASN A 57 11.38 1.50 -0.35
N TYR A 58 10.88 2.61 0.18
CA TYR A 58 9.70 3.28 -0.38
C TYR A 58 9.96 3.85 -1.78
N ASP A 59 11.14 4.42 -2.01
CA ASP A 59 11.54 4.90 -3.35
C ASP A 59 11.51 3.75 -4.38
N LYS A 60 12.05 2.57 -4.02
CA LYS A 60 11.99 1.37 -4.87
C LYS A 60 10.57 0.90 -5.15
N LEU A 61 9.64 1.16 -4.24
CA LEU A 61 8.21 0.83 -4.40
C LEU A 61 7.41 1.96 -5.06
N ASN A 62 8.05 3.04 -5.50
CA ASN A 62 7.37 4.24 -6.00
C ASN A 62 6.30 4.75 -5.01
N VAL A 63 6.69 4.87 -3.73
CA VAL A 63 5.85 5.37 -2.64
C VAL A 63 6.50 6.60 -2.03
N SER A 64 5.76 7.68 -1.91
CA SER A 64 6.18 8.91 -1.27
C SER A 64 5.17 9.37 -0.23
N PHE A 65 5.64 10.20 0.70
CA PHE A 65 4.81 10.77 1.76
C PHE A 65 5.08 12.27 1.85
N ASP A 66 4.04 13.06 2.00
CA ASP A 66 4.14 14.50 2.23
C ASP A 66 4.71 14.81 3.62
N LEU A 67 4.41 13.94 4.60
CA LEU A 67 4.83 14.10 5.98
C LEU A 67 5.46 12.83 6.53
N TRP A 68 6.59 13.00 7.22
CA TRP A 68 7.29 11.94 7.95
C TRP A 68 7.17 12.20 9.44
N LYS A 69 6.07 11.69 10.03
CA LYS A 69 5.75 11.83 11.43
C LYS A 69 6.14 10.60 12.24
N LYS A 70 6.49 10.81 13.48
CA LYS A 70 6.82 9.78 14.47
C LYS A 70 5.76 9.80 15.57
N GLU A 71 5.57 8.67 16.23
CA GLU A 71 4.70 8.58 17.40
C GLU A 71 5.07 9.60 18.49
N SER A 72 6.36 9.83 18.69
CA SER A 72 6.88 10.83 19.63
C SER A 72 6.48 12.27 19.30
N ASP A 73 6.09 12.61 18.08
CA ASP A 73 5.68 13.95 17.69
C ASP A 73 4.33 14.34 18.29
N ALA A 74 3.52 13.37 18.71
CA ALA A 74 2.26 13.57 19.38
C ALA A 74 2.39 13.91 20.88
N GLN A 75 3.55 13.67 21.50
CA GLN A 75 3.78 13.87 22.94
C GLN A 75 3.35 15.26 23.47
N PRO A 76 3.61 16.39 22.79
CA PRO A 76 3.22 17.71 23.27
C PRO A 76 1.70 17.91 23.42
N TYR A 77 0.90 17.10 22.73
CA TYR A 77 -0.57 17.22 22.77
C TYR A 77 -1.21 16.40 23.90
N ILE A 78 -0.49 15.44 24.47
CA ILE A 78 -1.03 14.51 25.49
C ILE A 78 -1.50 15.24 26.76
N PRO A 79 -0.70 16.09 27.43
CA PRO A 79 -1.10 16.68 28.70
C PRO A 79 -2.39 17.50 28.60
N GLY A 80 -2.48 18.37 27.59
CA GLY A 80 -3.67 19.22 27.38
C GLY A 80 -4.91 18.40 27.04
N MET A 81 -4.78 17.38 26.18
CA MET A 81 -5.86 16.47 25.83
C MET A 81 -6.39 15.70 27.04
N VAL A 82 -5.50 15.14 27.85
CA VAL A 82 -5.89 14.36 29.04
C VAL A 82 -6.57 15.24 30.08
N GLU A 83 -6.05 16.47 30.32
CA GLU A 83 -6.64 17.38 31.28
C GLU A 83 -8.02 17.84 30.82
N GLU A 84 -8.19 18.19 29.57
CA GLU A 84 -9.51 18.57 29.01
C GLU A 84 -10.54 17.44 29.15
N MET A 85 -10.14 16.16 28.93
CA MET A 85 -11.05 15.03 29.13
C MET A 85 -11.45 14.82 30.59
N LYS A 86 -10.56 15.11 31.55
CA LYS A 86 -10.87 15.07 32.98
C LYS A 86 -11.82 16.22 33.38
N GLU A 87 -11.51 17.45 33.00
CA GLU A 87 -12.31 18.63 33.30
C GLU A 87 -13.74 18.52 32.77
N LYS A 88 -13.91 17.96 31.59
CA LYS A 88 -15.20 17.70 30.96
C LYS A 88 -15.93 16.47 31.52
N GLY A 89 -15.30 15.71 32.41
CA GLY A 89 -15.89 14.54 33.05
C GLY A 89 -15.98 13.29 32.16
N PHE A 90 -15.26 13.25 31.04
CA PHE A 90 -15.21 12.07 30.21
C PHE A 90 -14.27 10.99 30.76
N ALA A 91 -13.16 11.42 31.36
CA ALA A 91 -12.14 10.50 31.87
C ALA A 91 -12.35 10.28 33.40
N TYR A 92 -12.26 9.02 33.81
CA TYR A 92 -12.35 8.60 35.21
C TYR A 92 -11.32 7.52 35.54
N VAL A 93 -11.08 7.33 36.85
CA VAL A 93 -10.13 6.31 37.32
C VAL A 93 -10.88 4.98 37.48
N ASP A 94 -10.39 3.94 36.79
CA ASP A 94 -10.80 2.55 36.95
C ASP A 94 -9.57 1.68 37.23
N GLN A 95 -9.59 0.91 38.31
CA GLN A 95 -8.49 0.04 38.75
C GLN A 95 -7.10 0.75 38.75
N GLY A 96 -7.08 2.04 39.06
CA GLY A 96 -5.89 2.88 39.09
C GLY A 96 -5.49 3.48 37.73
N ALA A 97 -6.02 3.02 36.62
CA ALA A 97 -5.80 3.59 35.30
C ALA A 97 -6.81 4.69 34.98
N LEU A 98 -6.42 5.67 34.16
CA LEU A 98 -7.33 6.70 33.65
C LEU A 98 -7.96 6.21 32.35
N VAL A 99 -9.29 6.15 32.30
CA VAL A 99 -10.02 5.56 31.16
C VAL A 99 -11.19 6.44 30.73
N VAL A 100 -11.65 6.24 29.49
CA VAL A 100 -12.92 6.77 28.95
C VAL A 100 -13.79 5.60 28.56
N ASP A 101 -15.03 5.54 29.05
CA ASP A 101 -16.00 4.55 28.62
C ASP A 101 -16.44 4.84 27.17
N VAL A 102 -16.32 3.83 26.31
CA VAL A 102 -16.61 3.89 24.86
C VAL A 102 -17.66 2.88 24.44
N LYS A 103 -18.36 2.26 25.40
CA LYS A 103 -19.43 1.31 25.13
C LYS A 103 -20.62 2.02 24.47
N GLU A 104 -21.23 1.38 23.51
CA GLU A 104 -22.44 1.82 22.81
C GLU A 104 -23.59 0.83 23.05
N GLU A 105 -24.83 1.30 23.01
CA GLU A 105 -26.03 0.48 23.30
C GLU A 105 -26.20 -0.71 22.35
N ASN A 106 -25.72 -0.58 21.11
CA ASN A 106 -25.84 -1.59 20.06
C ASN A 106 -24.66 -2.56 20.01
N ASP A 107 -23.74 -2.54 20.97
CA ASP A 107 -22.60 -3.43 20.99
C ASP A 107 -23.04 -4.88 21.18
N THR A 108 -22.67 -5.72 20.24
CA THR A 108 -22.90 -7.18 20.29
C THR A 108 -21.83 -7.93 21.08
N LYS A 109 -20.71 -7.26 21.36
CA LYS A 109 -19.58 -7.74 22.15
C LYS A 109 -19.21 -6.70 23.18
N GLU A 110 -18.62 -7.15 24.27
CA GLU A 110 -18.08 -6.24 25.27
C GLU A 110 -16.91 -5.46 24.69
N ILE A 111 -17.01 -4.12 24.71
CA ILE A 111 -15.95 -3.20 24.32
C ILE A 111 -15.36 -2.61 25.60
N PRO A 112 -14.10 -2.93 25.94
CA PRO A 112 -13.43 -2.37 27.11
C PRO A 112 -13.30 -0.85 27.02
N PRO A 113 -13.24 -0.13 28.16
CA PRO A 113 -12.96 1.30 28.15
C PRO A 113 -11.65 1.64 27.42
N CYS A 114 -11.61 2.82 26.82
CA CYS A 114 -10.42 3.37 26.16
C CYS A 114 -9.44 3.86 27.25
N MET A 115 -8.31 3.21 27.39
CA MET A 115 -7.31 3.56 28.40
C MET A 115 -6.48 4.77 27.94
N LEU A 116 -6.49 5.86 28.73
CA LEU A 116 -5.72 7.06 28.46
C LEU A 116 -4.34 7.05 29.13
N LEU A 117 -4.28 6.61 30.39
CA LEU A 117 -3.02 6.50 31.13
C LEU A 117 -3.05 5.23 31.99
N LYS A 118 -1.90 4.62 32.14
CA LYS A 118 -1.70 3.51 33.08
C LYS A 118 -1.77 3.99 34.53
N SER A 119 -1.82 3.07 35.47
CA SER A 119 -1.83 3.37 36.91
C SER A 119 -0.58 4.12 37.42
N ASP A 120 0.53 4.01 36.73
CA ASP A 120 1.75 4.76 36.98
C ASP A 120 1.81 6.13 36.26
N GLY A 121 0.74 6.51 35.54
CA GLY A 121 0.65 7.74 34.77
C GLY A 121 1.31 7.67 33.38
N ALA A 122 1.86 6.54 32.98
CA ALA A 122 2.50 6.39 31.69
C ALA A 122 1.47 6.34 30.54
N SER A 123 1.85 6.93 29.41
CA SER A 123 1.10 6.88 28.16
C SER A 123 1.19 5.49 27.51
N LEU A 124 0.24 5.16 26.66
CA LEU A 124 0.22 3.96 25.83
C LEU A 124 -0.17 4.32 24.38
N TYR A 125 -0.20 3.31 23.50
CA TYR A 125 -0.57 3.51 22.09
C TYR A 125 -1.91 4.23 21.92
N THR A 126 -2.92 3.94 22.75
CA THR A 126 -4.21 4.62 22.73
C THR A 126 -4.06 6.13 22.98
N THR A 127 -3.20 6.50 23.94
CA THR A 127 -2.92 7.90 24.28
C THR A 127 -2.27 8.64 23.11
N THR A 128 -1.26 8.02 22.52
CA THR A 128 -0.49 8.61 21.40
C THR A 128 -1.34 8.69 20.13
N ASP A 129 -2.21 7.72 19.86
CA ASP A 129 -3.13 7.76 18.72
C ASP A 129 -4.18 8.86 18.87
N LEU A 130 -4.76 9.04 20.05
CA LEU A 130 -5.67 10.15 20.32
C LEU A 130 -4.97 11.50 20.19
N ALA A 131 -3.76 11.63 20.73
CA ALA A 131 -2.96 12.85 20.63
C ALA A 131 -2.57 13.16 19.16
N THR A 132 -2.34 12.12 18.35
CA THR A 132 -2.11 12.25 16.91
C THR A 132 -3.37 12.77 16.19
N ILE A 133 -4.56 12.34 16.60
CA ILE A 133 -5.82 12.91 16.08
C ILE A 133 -5.89 14.40 16.41
N VAL A 134 -5.59 14.80 17.65
CA VAL A 134 -5.54 16.23 18.06
C VAL A 134 -4.55 17.01 17.18
N GLU A 135 -3.37 16.47 16.94
CA GLU A 135 -2.38 17.10 16.06
C GLU A 135 -2.93 17.29 14.64
N ARG A 136 -3.50 16.25 14.05
CA ARG A 136 -4.04 16.27 12.68
C ARG A 136 -5.18 17.27 12.54
N MET A 137 -6.11 17.31 13.49
CA MET A 137 -7.21 18.28 13.50
C MET A 137 -6.70 19.72 13.61
N LYS A 138 -5.67 19.96 14.41
CA LYS A 138 -5.09 21.31 14.57
C LYS A 138 -4.29 21.77 13.35
N LEU A 139 -3.56 20.87 12.69
CA LEU A 139 -2.66 21.22 11.61
C LEU A 139 -3.33 21.21 10.23
N PHE A 140 -4.30 20.32 10.01
CA PHE A 140 -4.81 20.05 8.66
C PHE A 140 -6.33 20.18 8.54
N ASP A 141 -7.07 20.08 9.65
CA ASP A 141 -8.53 20.08 9.68
C ASP A 141 -9.14 19.15 8.60
N PRO A 142 -8.79 17.86 8.58
CA PRO A 142 -9.11 16.96 7.48
C PRO A 142 -10.58 16.53 7.47
N ASP A 143 -11.13 16.30 6.27
CA ASP A 143 -12.46 15.69 6.07
C ASP A 143 -12.46 14.21 6.46
N GLU A 144 -11.34 13.50 6.25
CA GLU A 144 -11.19 12.08 6.59
C GLU A 144 -9.78 11.79 7.13
N ILE A 145 -9.70 10.99 8.21
CA ILE A 145 -8.46 10.38 8.69
C ILE A 145 -8.58 8.88 8.45
N LEU A 146 -7.78 8.35 7.51
CA LEU A 146 -7.76 6.94 7.16
C LEU A 146 -6.55 6.26 7.79
N TYR A 147 -6.77 5.25 8.61
CA TYR A 147 -5.75 4.41 9.22
C TYR A 147 -5.58 3.12 8.44
N VAL A 148 -4.42 2.95 7.82
CA VAL A 148 -4.04 1.73 7.07
C VAL A 148 -3.10 0.92 7.95
N VAL A 149 -3.63 -0.10 8.62
CA VAL A 149 -2.92 -0.87 9.66
C VAL A 149 -3.30 -2.35 9.61
N ASP A 150 -2.59 -3.18 10.37
CA ASP A 150 -2.92 -4.61 10.50
C ASP A 150 -4.34 -4.80 11.04
N LYS A 151 -5.15 -5.68 10.41
CA LYS A 151 -6.54 -5.95 10.80
C LYS A 151 -6.71 -6.39 12.27
N ARG A 152 -5.66 -6.93 12.89
CA ARG A 152 -5.66 -7.32 14.32
C ARG A 152 -5.80 -6.14 15.27
N GLN A 153 -5.60 -4.91 14.80
CA GLN A 153 -5.74 -3.68 15.58
C GLN A 153 -7.17 -3.10 15.55
N GLU A 154 -8.13 -3.79 14.93
CA GLU A 154 -9.50 -3.30 14.77
C GLU A 154 -10.14 -2.84 16.09
N LEU A 155 -10.07 -3.66 17.15
CA LEU A 155 -10.63 -3.30 18.45
C LEU A 155 -9.98 -2.04 19.03
N HIS A 156 -8.68 -1.89 18.91
CA HIS A 156 -7.94 -0.70 19.34
C HIS A 156 -8.47 0.56 18.63
N PHE A 157 -8.64 0.51 17.30
CA PHE A 157 -9.15 1.66 16.55
C PHE A 157 -10.64 1.92 16.78
N ILE A 158 -11.45 0.91 17.07
CA ILE A 158 -12.83 1.10 17.55
C ILE A 158 -12.81 1.95 18.83
N GLN A 159 -11.97 1.60 19.80
CA GLN A 159 -11.86 2.35 21.08
C GLN A 159 -11.36 3.78 20.83
N VAL A 160 -10.31 3.97 20.03
CA VAL A 160 -9.73 5.28 19.70
C VAL A 160 -10.76 6.16 19.00
N PHE A 161 -11.45 5.65 17.98
CA PHE A 161 -12.43 6.43 17.21
C PHE A 161 -13.65 6.83 18.04
N ARG A 162 -14.19 5.91 18.84
CA ARG A 162 -15.29 6.20 19.75
C ARG A 162 -14.90 7.21 20.83
N CYS A 163 -13.71 7.06 21.40
CA CYS A 163 -13.18 8.02 22.35
C CYS A 163 -13.04 9.41 21.73
N ALA A 164 -12.43 9.51 20.54
CA ALA A 164 -12.25 10.77 19.84
C ALA A 164 -13.59 11.47 19.53
N ARG A 165 -14.60 10.71 19.10
CA ARG A 165 -15.97 11.23 18.88
C ARG A 165 -16.60 11.71 20.17
N LYS A 166 -16.66 10.84 21.18
CA LYS A 166 -17.31 11.11 22.46
C LYS A 166 -16.73 12.34 23.16
N THR A 167 -15.42 12.52 23.06
CA THR A 167 -14.70 13.61 23.73
C THR A 167 -14.57 14.89 22.91
N GLY A 168 -15.06 14.88 21.66
CA GLY A 168 -15.04 16.05 20.78
C GLY A 168 -13.66 16.40 20.23
N LEU A 169 -12.76 15.41 20.11
CA LEU A 169 -11.44 15.61 19.48
C LEU A 169 -11.53 15.77 17.96
N VAL A 170 -12.62 15.34 17.35
CA VAL A 170 -12.92 15.49 15.92
C VAL A 170 -14.27 16.16 15.74
N LYS A 171 -14.45 16.82 14.61
CA LYS A 171 -15.75 17.40 14.22
C LYS A 171 -16.72 16.28 13.84
N ASP A 172 -18.02 16.56 13.90
CA ASP A 172 -19.07 15.59 13.58
C ASP A 172 -18.99 15.07 12.13
N ASP A 173 -18.56 15.92 11.21
CA ASP A 173 -18.42 15.65 9.77
C ASP A 173 -17.07 15.02 9.38
N THR A 174 -16.05 15.06 10.25
CA THR A 174 -14.76 14.41 9.99
C THR A 174 -14.90 12.89 10.03
N LYS A 175 -14.57 12.17 8.97
CA LYS A 175 -14.57 10.71 8.96
C LYS A 175 -13.33 10.14 9.64
N LEU A 176 -13.52 9.10 10.45
CA LEU A 176 -12.46 8.26 10.98
C LEU A 176 -12.63 6.87 10.36
N SER A 177 -11.70 6.46 9.52
CA SER A 177 -11.80 5.23 8.74
C SER A 177 -10.66 4.27 9.07
N PHE A 178 -11.01 2.99 9.26
CA PHE A 178 -10.07 1.91 9.50
C PHE A 178 -9.99 1.03 8.27
N LEU A 179 -8.80 0.88 7.70
CA LEU A 179 -8.50 -0.07 6.64
C LEU A 179 -7.51 -1.10 7.16
N GLY A 180 -8.06 -2.19 7.70
CA GLY A 180 -7.26 -3.31 8.21
C GLY A 180 -6.76 -4.18 7.07
N PHE A 181 -5.43 -4.42 7.01
CA PHE A 181 -4.87 -5.35 6.03
C PHE A 181 -4.51 -6.70 6.64
N GLY A 182 -4.55 -7.73 5.79
CA GLY A 182 -4.17 -9.10 6.13
C GLY A 182 -2.66 -9.32 6.06
N THR A 183 -2.25 -10.55 6.30
CA THR A 183 -0.85 -10.96 6.33
C THR A 183 -0.43 -11.55 4.98
N MET A 184 0.74 -11.13 4.50
CA MET A 184 1.45 -11.81 3.41
C MET A 184 2.12 -13.07 3.96
N ASN A 185 1.77 -14.24 3.43
CA ASN A 185 2.27 -15.53 3.88
C ASN A 185 3.13 -16.20 2.80
N GLY A 186 4.04 -17.06 3.21
CA GLY A 186 4.76 -17.96 2.31
C GLY A 186 3.91 -19.15 1.84
N LYS A 187 4.47 -19.99 0.96
CA LYS A 187 3.81 -21.21 0.44
C LYS A 187 3.36 -22.18 1.54
N ASP A 188 3.97 -22.12 2.73
CA ASP A 188 3.60 -22.91 3.91
C ASP A 188 2.42 -22.32 4.72
N GLY A 189 1.84 -21.23 4.26
CA GLY A 189 0.73 -20.52 4.92
C GLY A 189 1.13 -19.76 6.18
N LYS A 190 2.43 -19.64 6.47
CA LYS A 190 2.97 -18.87 7.61
C LYS A 190 3.51 -17.54 7.14
N PRO A 191 3.67 -16.55 8.04
CA PRO A 191 4.29 -15.28 7.68
C PRO A 191 5.60 -15.48 6.92
N PHE A 192 5.80 -14.70 5.88
CA PHE A 192 6.90 -14.87 4.94
C PHE A 192 8.25 -14.82 5.67
N LYS A 193 9.09 -15.85 5.48
CA LYS A 193 10.37 -16.01 6.16
C LYS A 193 11.50 -16.17 5.15
N THR A 194 12.71 -15.79 5.56
CA THR A 194 13.93 -16.13 4.82
C THR A 194 14.19 -17.64 4.85
N ARG A 195 15.02 -18.13 3.92
CA ARG A 195 15.46 -19.54 3.90
C ARG A 195 16.13 -19.97 5.20
N GLU A 196 16.68 -19.02 5.96
CA GLU A 196 17.35 -19.24 7.25
C GLU A 196 16.42 -19.13 8.46
N GLY A 197 15.12 -18.89 8.24
CA GLY A 197 14.08 -18.90 9.29
C GLY A 197 13.76 -17.55 9.92
N GLY A 198 14.40 -16.45 9.50
CA GLY A 198 14.06 -15.07 9.91
C GLY A 198 12.88 -14.48 9.10
N VAL A 199 12.37 -13.32 9.55
CA VAL A 199 11.40 -12.54 8.75
C VAL A 199 12.10 -12.01 7.49
N MET A 200 11.49 -12.19 6.31
CA MET A 200 12.07 -11.68 5.07
C MET A 200 12.03 -10.14 5.07
N ARG A 201 13.17 -9.54 4.79
CA ARG A 201 13.28 -8.09 4.60
C ARG A 201 12.66 -7.70 3.28
N LEU A 202 11.95 -6.57 3.26
CA LEU A 202 11.37 -6.02 2.04
C LEU A 202 12.44 -5.77 0.95
N GLU A 203 13.61 -5.28 1.33
CA GLU A 203 14.72 -5.09 0.39
C GLU A 203 15.15 -6.38 -0.30
N THR A 204 15.22 -7.48 0.45
CA THR A 204 15.57 -8.81 -0.10
C THR A 204 14.48 -9.29 -1.06
N LEU A 205 13.21 -9.13 -0.70
CA LEU A 205 12.09 -9.49 -1.56
C LEU A 205 12.13 -8.72 -2.89
N ILE A 206 12.34 -7.41 -2.85
CA ILE A 206 12.46 -6.57 -4.05
C ILE A 206 13.63 -7.05 -4.92
N LYS A 207 14.77 -7.34 -4.29
CA LYS A 207 15.96 -7.82 -5.00
C LYS A 207 15.71 -9.16 -5.68
N ASP A 208 15.16 -10.13 -4.97
CA ASP A 208 14.90 -11.48 -5.50
C ASP A 208 13.93 -11.43 -6.69
N ILE A 209 12.90 -10.59 -6.61
CA ILE A 209 11.94 -10.40 -7.70
C ILE A 209 12.61 -9.74 -8.91
N ASN A 210 13.43 -8.71 -8.70
CA ASN A 210 14.13 -8.05 -9.80
C ASN A 210 15.13 -8.96 -10.48
N GLU A 211 15.84 -9.83 -9.75
CA GLU A 211 16.74 -10.84 -10.28
C GLU A 211 15.98 -11.90 -11.11
N GLU A 212 14.84 -12.36 -10.63
CA GLU A 212 13.97 -13.29 -11.36
C GLU A 212 13.45 -12.67 -12.65
N MET A 213 12.96 -11.41 -12.58
CA MET A 213 12.49 -10.69 -13.76
C MET A 213 13.61 -10.43 -14.77
N PHE A 214 14.81 -10.08 -14.31
CA PHE A 214 15.97 -9.89 -15.17
C PHE A 214 16.30 -11.18 -15.95
N THR A 215 16.31 -12.32 -15.27
CA THR A 215 16.54 -13.62 -15.91
C THR A 215 15.51 -13.90 -17.00
N LYS A 216 14.22 -13.73 -16.71
CA LYS A 216 13.13 -13.97 -17.67
C LYS A 216 13.17 -13.02 -18.86
N ILE A 217 13.50 -11.74 -18.66
CA ILE A 217 13.60 -10.74 -19.74
C ILE A 217 14.79 -11.03 -20.67
N VAL A 218 15.94 -11.41 -20.11
CA VAL A 218 17.13 -11.75 -20.90
C VAL A 218 16.92 -13.04 -21.70
N GLU A 219 16.28 -14.05 -21.11
CA GLU A 219 15.95 -15.30 -21.82
C GLU A 219 15.03 -15.06 -23.03
N ASN A 220 14.08 -14.14 -22.93
CA ASN A 220 13.16 -13.79 -24.02
C ASN A 220 13.80 -12.95 -25.15
N ARG A 221 15.04 -12.47 -24.98
CA ARG A 221 15.80 -11.66 -25.95
C ARG A 221 15.08 -10.45 -26.55
N SER A 222 14.06 -9.96 -25.89
CA SER A 222 13.22 -8.85 -26.39
C SER A 222 13.81 -7.47 -26.10
N VAL A 223 14.76 -7.38 -25.16
CA VAL A 223 15.40 -6.14 -24.71
C VAL A 223 16.92 -6.25 -24.87
N LYS A 224 17.58 -5.14 -25.21
CA LYS A 224 19.05 -5.09 -25.22
C LYS A 224 19.58 -5.20 -23.79
N ASP A 225 20.70 -5.91 -23.60
CA ASP A 225 21.29 -6.16 -22.27
C ASP A 225 21.45 -4.89 -21.42
N LYS A 226 21.72 -3.74 -22.04
CA LYS A 226 21.87 -2.46 -21.32
C LYS A 226 20.57 -1.98 -20.67
N ASP A 227 19.45 -2.25 -21.30
CA ASP A 227 18.14 -1.76 -20.87
C ASP A 227 17.38 -2.83 -20.04
N ALA A 228 17.89 -4.07 -20.04
CA ALA A 228 17.24 -5.22 -19.39
C ALA A 228 17.12 -5.06 -17.87
N LYS A 229 18.11 -4.43 -17.22
CA LYS A 229 18.08 -4.21 -15.77
C LYS A 229 17.00 -3.20 -15.37
N GLU A 230 16.91 -2.07 -16.06
CA GLU A 230 15.89 -1.05 -15.82
C GLU A 230 14.49 -1.62 -16.11
N THR A 231 14.34 -2.35 -17.21
CA THR A 231 13.08 -3.04 -17.52
C THR A 231 12.71 -4.05 -16.44
N ALA A 232 13.68 -4.81 -15.91
CA ALA A 232 13.44 -5.78 -14.84
C ALA A 232 12.99 -5.11 -13.54
N GLU A 233 13.53 -3.94 -13.18
CA GLU A 233 13.11 -3.16 -12.02
C GLU A 233 11.65 -2.65 -12.18
N ILE A 234 11.29 -2.15 -13.36
CA ILE A 234 9.91 -1.70 -13.66
C ILE A 234 8.92 -2.87 -13.60
N VAL A 235 9.25 -3.99 -14.23
CA VAL A 235 8.39 -5.17 -14.28
C VAL A 235 8.33 -5.85 -12.90
N GLY A 236 9.44 -5.90 -12.17
CA GLY A 236 9.51 -6.40 -10.80
C GLY A 236 8.62 -5.58 -9.84
N LEU A 237 8.63 -4.27 -9.96
CA LEU A 237 7.72 -3.40 -9.20
C LEU A 237 6.25 -3.72 -9.48
N SER A 238 5.90 -3.95 -10.77
CA SER A 238 4.54 -4.35 -11.12
C SER A 238 4.15 -5.71 -10.51
N ALA A 239 5.08 -6.67 -10.48
CA ALA A 239 4.84 -7.98 -9.88
C ALA A 239 4.52 -7.87 -8.38
N ILE A 240 5.26 -7.03 -7.66
CA ILE A 240 5.04 -6.78 -6.22
C ILE A 240 3.71 -6.06 -6.00
N LYS A 241 3.53 -4.88 -6.60
CA LYS A 241 2.36 -4.04 -6.33
C LYS A 241 1.06 -4.67 -6.81
N TYR A 242 1.04 -5.19 -8.02
CA TYR A 242 -0.15 -5.88 -8.53
C TYR A 242 -0.42 -7.16 -7.75
N GLY A 243 0.61 -7.93 -7.41
CA GLY A 243 0.51 -9.14 -6.62
C GLY A 243 -0.15 -8.88 -5.25
N ASP A 244 0.25 -7.82 -4.56
CA ASP A 244 -0.35 -7.40 -3.29
C ASP A 244 -1.76 -6.80 -3.49
N LEU A 245 -1.89 -5.76 -4.32
CA LEU A 245 -3.11 -4.98 -4.49
C LEU A 245 -4.24 -5.73 -5.19
N SER A 246 -3.97 -6.84 -5.88
CA SER A 246 -5.00 -7.70 -6.49
C SER A 246 -5.77 -8.53 -5.47
N ASN A 247 -5.28 -8.61 -4.23
CA ASN A 247 -5.97 -9.28 -3.13
C ASN A 247 -6.89 -8.29 -2.41
N GLN A 248 -7.98 -8.80 -1.85
CA GLN A 248 -8.82 -8.02 -0.95
C GLN A 248 -8.01 -7.66 0.30
N ALA A 249 -7.89 -6.37 0.63
CA ALA A 249 -7.00 -5.87 1.67
C ALA A 249 -7.10 -6.63 3.00
N THR A 250 -8.32 -6.94 3.47
CA THR A 250 -8.57 -7.61 4.76
C THR A 250 -8.23 -9.10 4.79
N LYS A 251 -7.92 -9.72 3.64
CA LYS A 251 -7.61 -11.15 3.56
C LYS A 251 -6.11 -11.40 3.62
N ASP A 252 -5.75 -12.49 4.31
CA ASP A 252 -4.41 -13.05 4.22
C ASP A 252 -4.24 -13.70 2.84
N TYR A 253 -3.04 -13.61 2.26
CA TYR A 253 -2.76 -14.22 0.97
C TYR A 253 -1.37 -14.88 0.95
N ILE A 254 -1.18 -15.79 0.00
CA ILE A 254 0.10 -16.46 -0.22
C ILE A 254 0.86 -15.70 -1.31
N PHE A 255 2.07 -15.24 -0.95
CA PHE A 255 3.01 -14.65 -1.89
C PHE A 255 3.88 -15.75 -2.50
N ASP A 256 3.78 -15.93 -3.80
CA ASP A 256 4.55 -16.88 -4.59
C ASP A 256 5.30 -16.12 -5.70
N ILE A 257 6.62 -16.05 -5.59
CA ILE A 257 7.47 -15.32 -6.54
C ILE A 257 7.26 -15.84 -7.95
N ASP A 258 7.25 -17.15 -8.16
CA ASP A 258 7.09 -17.77 -9.49
C ASP A 258 5.78 -17.35 -10.16
N ARG A 259 4.69 -17.33 -9.35
CA ARG A 259 3.38 -16.92 -9.81
C ARG A 259 3.32 -15.44 -10.13
N PHE A 260 3.82 -14.57 -9.23
CA PHE A 260 3.71 -13.12 -9.40
C PHE A 260 4.63 -12.56 -10.49
N THR A 261 5.73 -13.26 -10.79
CA THR A 261 6.64 -12.91 -11.89
C THR A 261 6.29 -13.58 -13.23
N SER A 262 5.14 -14.26 -13.32
CA SER A 262 4.67 -14.87 -14.56
C SER A 262 4.14 -13.82 -15.53
N PHE A 263 4.44 -14.00 -16.82
CA PHE A 263 3.84 -13.25 -17.92
C PHE A 263 2.47 -13.77 -18.36
N GLU A 264 1.95 -14.76 -17.66
CA GLU A 264 0.65 -15.37 -17.93
C GLU A 264 -0.24 -15.29 -16.68
N GLY A 265 -1.57 -15.25 -16.91
CA GLY A 265 -2.55 -15.18 -15.84
C GLY A 265 -2.74 -13.78 -15.26
N ASN A 266 -3.34 -13.69 -14.08
CA ASN A 266 -3.68 -12.43 -13.42
C ASN A 266 -2.46 -11.88 -12.63
N THR A 267 -1.53 -11.24 -13.33
CA THR A 267 -0.25 -10.76 -12.80
C THR A 267 0.12 -9.38 -13.34
N GLY A 268 0.95 -8.63 -12.61
CA GLY A 268 1.47 -7.35 -13.06
C GLY A 268 2.24 -7.45 -14.39
N PRO A 269 3.20 -8.38 -14.53
CA PRO A 269 3.90 -8.59 -15.80
C PRO A 269 2.99 -8.88 -17.00
N TYR A 270 1.90 -9.61 -16.82
CA TYR A 270 0.90 -9.84 -17.89
C TYR A 270 0.21 -8.55 -18.34
N ILE A 271 -0.18 -7.69 -17.39
CA ILE A 271 -0.77 -6.39 -17.70
C ILE A 271 0.21 -5.50 -18.46
N LEU A 272 1.47 -5.44 -18.00
CA LEU A 272 2.52 -4.66 -18.66
C LEU A 272 2.80 -5.19 -20.08
N TYR A 273 2.86 -6.51 -20.24
CA TYR A 273 3.04 -7.13 -21.56
C TYR A 273 1.91 -6.75 -22.53
N THR A 274 0.68 -6.69 -22.04
CA THR A 274 -0.46 -6.21 -22.83
C THR A 274 -0.29 -4.75 -23.28
N ILE A 275 0.12 -3.86 -22.36
CA ILE A 275 0.36 -2.44 -22.67
C ILE A 275 1.51 -2.29 -23.68
N VAL A 276 2.63 -3.00 -23.48
CA VAL A 276 3.78 -2.95 -24.39
C VAL A 276 3.42 -3.48 -25.78
N ARG A 277 2.58 -4.50 -25.88
CA ARG A 277 2.04 -4.98 -27.15
C ARG A 277 1.24 -3.89 -27.88
N ILE A 278 0.39 -3.20 -27.17
CA ILE A 278 -0.37 -2.06 -27.75
C ILE A 278 0.59 -0.97 -28.19
N LYS A 279 1.55 -0.56 -27.37
CA LYS A 279 2.59 0.42 -27.74
C LYS A 279 3.32 -0.01 -29.03
N SER A 280 3.71 -1.27 -29.14
CA SER A 280 4.40 -1.80 -30.31
C SER A 280 3.56 -1.72 -31.59
N ILE A 281 2.26 -2.01 -31.52
CA ILE A 281 1.35 -1.89 -32.66
C ILE A 281 1.22 -0.43 -33.10
N LEU A 282 1.00 0.48 -32.15
CA LEU A 282 0.87 1.91 -32.44
C LEU A 282 2.15 2.51 -33.04
N ASN A 283 3.30 2.14 -32.48
CA ASN A 283 4.61 2.59 -33.00
C ASN A 283 4.84 2.09 -34.44
N ARG A 284 4.57 0.82 -34.69
CA ARG A 284 4.70 0.24 -36.03
C ARG A 284 3.77 0.94 -37.05
N PHE A 285 2.53 1.22 -36.67
CA PHE A 285 1.60 1.98 -37.50
C PHE A 285 2.15 3.36 -37.86
N ALA A 286 2.73 4.08 -36.87
CA ALA A 286 3.35 5.38 -37.13
C ALA A 286 4.63 5.29 -37.99
N GLU A 287 5.49 4.29 -37.78
CA GLU A 287 6.70 4.05 -38.60
C GLU A 287 6.33 3.74 -40.06
N GLU A 288 5.20 3.09 -40.31
CA GLU A 288 4.66 2.83 -41.65
C GLU A 288 3.98 4.06 -42.27
N GLY A 289 4.02 5.24 -41.63
CA GLY A 289 3.47 6.49 -42.10
C GLY A 289 2.00 6.75 -41.72
N GLY A 290 1.43 5.91 -40.86
CA GLY A 290 0.07 6.07 -40.36
C GLY A 290 -0.10 7.29 -39.45
N ASN A 291 -1.25 7.94 -39.53
CA ASN A 291 -1.60 9.07 -38.67
C ASN A 291 -2.36 8.60 -37.41
N LEU A 292 -1.70 8.64 -36.25
CA LEU A 292 -2.27 8.25 -34.96
C LEU A 292 -3.44 9.14 -34.51
N GLU A 293 -3.62 10.31 -35.08
CA GLU A 293 -4.72 11.24 -34.72
C GLU A 293 -5.91 11.17 -35.70
N ALA A 294 -5.78 10.35 -36.74
CA ALA A 294 -6.86 10.21 -37.73
C ALA A 294 -7.96 9.26 -37.24
N GLY A 295 -9.20 9.58 -37.68
CA GLY A 295 -10.37 8.74 -37.51
C GLY A 295 -11.02 8.81 -36.12
N THR A 296 -12.10 8.05 -36.00
CA THR A 296 -12.89 7.89 -34.77
C THR A 296 -13.20 6.41 -34.57
N ILE A 297 -13.59 6.02 -33.36
CA ILE A 297 -14.04 4.67 -33.09
C ILE A 297 -15.41 4.48 -33.76
N LEU A 298 -15.49 3.49 -34.65
CA LEU A 298 -16.70 3.11 -35.39
C LEU A 298 -17.40 1.93 -34.68
N ASP A 299 -18.59 1.58 -35.19
CA ASP A 299 -19.30 0.39 -34.70
C ASP A 299 -18.43 -0.87 -34.81
N PRO A 300 -18.55 -1.80 -33.88
CA PRO A 300 -17.72 -3.00 -33.88
C PRO A 300 -18.04 -3.93 -35.05
N VAL A 301 -17.00 -4.48 -35.68
CA VAL A 301 -17.14 -5.42 -36.79
C VAL A 301 -17.18 -6.87 -36.35
N ASN A 302 -16.83 -7.17 -35.14
CA ASN A 302 -16.89 -8.51 -34.54
C ASN A 302 -17.15 -8.46 -33.02
N ASP A 303 -17.42 -9.64 -32.43
CA ASP A 303 -17.79 -9.74 -31.02
C ASP A 303 -16.62 -9.44 -30.07
N SER A 304 -15.38 -9.76 -30.44
CA SER A 304 -14.21 -9.43 -29.61
C SER A 304 -13.96 -7.92 -29.52
N GLN A 305 -14.10 -7.20 -30.63
CA GLN A 305 -14.06 -5.73 -30.63
C GLN A 305 -15.16 -5.15 -29.77
N LYS A 306 -16.40 -5.64 -29.94
CA LYS A 306 -17.55 -5.21 -29.15
C LYS A 306 -17.32 -5.44 -27.66
N ASN A 307 -16.79 -6.61 -27.28
CA ASN A 307 -16.49 -6.92 -25.89
C ASN A 307 -15.45 -5.96 -25.31
N LEU A 308 -14.35 -5.69 -26.04
CA LEU A 308 -13.35 -4.71 -25.60
C LEU A 308 -13.97 -3.32 -25.40
N MET A 309 -14.77 -2.86 -26.34
CA MET A 309 -15.47 -1.57 -26.23
C MET A 309 -16.38 -1.52 -25.00
N LEU A 310 -17.14 -2.59 -24.72
CA LEU A 310 -18.00 -2.69 -23.55
C LEU A 310 -17.19 -2.68 -22.24
N GLN A 311 -16.07 -3.42 -22.17
CA GLN A 311 -15.19 -3.39 -21.00
C GLN A 311 -14.68 -1.98 -20.70
N LEU A 312 -14.27 -1.23 -21.73
CA LEU A 312 -13.77 0.13 -21.56
C LEU A 312 -14.83 1.11 -20.99
N THR A 313 -16.12 0.89 -21.25
CA THR A 313 -17.19 1.72 -20.67
C THR A 313 -17.31 1.59 -19.16
N GLY A 314 -16.80 0.49 -18.57
CA GLY A 314 -16.82 0.22 -17.14
C GLY A 314 -15.80 1.03 -16.32
N PHE A 315 -14.88 1.78 -16.96
CA PHE A 315 -13.77 2.46 -16.29
C PHE A 315 -14.23 3.40 -15.17
N GLY A 316 -15.15 4.34 -15.46
CA GLY A 316 -15.62 5.32 -14.48
C GLY A 316 -16.23 4.66 -13.23
N ALA A 317 -17.19 3.75 -13.45
CA ALA A 317 -17.83 3.03 -12.35
C ALA A 317 -16.84 2.18 -11.52
N THR A 318 -15.83 1.60 -12.18
CA THR A 318 -14.81 0.83 -11.47
C THR A 318 -13.97 1.71 -10.55
N VAL A 319 -13.52 2.88 -11.03
CA VAL A 319 -12.71 3.80 -10.24
C VAL A 319 -13.53 4.35 -9.06
N GLU A 320 -14.78 4.77 -9.30
CA GLU A 320 -15.68 5.22 -8.23
C GLU A 320 -15.90 4.16 -7.15
N ASN A 321 -16.24 2.94 -7.54
CA ASN A 321 -16.42 1.84 -6.61
C ASN A 321 -15.13 1.49 -5.83
N ALA A 322 -13.98 1.51 -6.51
CA ALA A 322 -12.70 1.25 -5.87
C ALA A 322 -12.35 2.34 -4.84
N PHE A 323 -12.66 3.59 -5.14
CA PHE A 323 -12.48 4.73 -4.24
C PHE A 323 -13.40 4.65 -3.02
N GLU A 324 -14.71 4.46 -3.23
CA GLU A 324 -15.69 4.40 -2.14
C GLU A 324 -15.41 3.26 -1.16
N GLU A 325 -15.08 2.09 -1.69
CA GLU A 325 -14.81 0.90 -0.88
C GLU A 325 -13.33 0.80 -0.44
N LYS A 326 -12.45 1.74 -0.86
CA LYS A 326 -11.01 1.68 -0.60
C LYS A 326 -10.40 0.34 -1.04
N ALA A 327 -10.79 -0.10 -2.25
CA ALA A 327 -10.62 -1.46 -2.75
C ALA A 327 -9.81 -1.52 -4.07
N PRO A 328 -8.47 -1.33 -4.04
CA PRO A 328 -7.63 -1.35 -5.23
C PRO A 328 -7.71 -2.67 -6.03
N HIS A 329 -8.06 -3.77 -5.38
CA HIS A 329 -8.26 -5.07 -6.06
C HIS A 329 -9.36 -5.03 -7.14
N LYS A 330 -10.32 -4.10 -7.06
CA LYS A 330 -11.33 -3.91 -8.11
C LYS A 330 -10.72 -3.32 -9.38
N ILE A 331 -9.76 -2.40 -9.26
CA ILE A 331 -8.99 -1.89 -10.40
C ILE A 331 -8.15 -3.01 -11.01
N CYS A 332 -7.48 -3.82 -10.20
CA CYS A 332 -6.72 -4.98 -10.67
C CYS A 332 -7.60 -5.96 -11.47
N ALA A 333 -8.76 -6.33 -10.93
CA ALA A 333 -9.70 -7.21 -11.62
C ALA A 333 -10.17 -6.61 -12.96
N TYR A 334 -10.50 -5.33 -12.96
CA TYR A 334 -10.95 -4.62 -14.15
C TYR A 334 -9.90 -4.61 -15.27
N ILE A 335 -8.65 -4.23 -14.96
CA ILE A 335 -7.60 -4.18 -15.99
C ILE A 335 -7.20 -5.57 -16.49
N TYR A 336 -7.37 -6.60 -15.69
CA TYR A 336 -7.20 -7.98 -16.14
C TYR A 336 -8.25 -8.35 -17.19
N GLU A 337 -9.52 -8.02 -16.97
CA GLU A 337 -10.60 -8.26 -17.94
C GLU A 337 -10.42 -7.41 -19.23
N VAL A 338 -10.02 -6.14 -19.11
CA VAL A 338 -9.69 -5.30 -20.27
C VAL A 338 -8.54 -5.90 -21.07
N SER A 339 -7.49 -6.41 -20.37
CA SER A 339 -6.34 -7.05 -21.02
C SER A 339 -6.72 -8.33 -21.76
N ASN A 340 -7.59 -9.16 -21.16
CA ASN A 340 -8.12 -10.36 -21.81
C ASN A 340 -8.97 -10.00 -23.05
N ALA A 341 -9.86 -9.01 -22.93
CA ALA A 341 -10.68 -8.56 -24.04
C ALA A 341 -9.82 -7.99 -25.19
N PHE A 342 -8.78 -7.21 -24.87
CA PHE A 342 -7.82 -6.73 -25.87
C PHE A 342 -7.08 -7.90 -26.54
N ASN A 343 -6.58 -8.89 -25.81
CA ASN A 343 -5.87 -10.02 -26.38
C ASN A 343 -6.77 -10.84 -27.31
N SER A 344 -8.07 -11.04 -26.97
CA SER A 344 -9.03 -11.69 -27.87
C SER A 344 -9.23 -10.88 -29.16
N PHE A 345 -9.43 -9.57 -29.04
CA PHE A 345 -9.55 -8.67 -30.20
C PHE A 345 -8.29 -8.71 -31.08
N TYR A 346 -7.10 -8.66 -30.48
CA TYR A 346 -5.82 -8.72 -31.20
C TYR A 346 -5.64 -10.03 -31.97
N HIS A 347 -6.03 -11.17 -31.40
CA HIS A 347 -5.90 -12.48 -32.05
C HIS A 347 -6.90 -12.68 -33.21
N GLU A 348 -8.10 -12.11 -33.10
CA GLU A 348 -9.18 -12.27 -34.09
C GLU A 348 -9.15 -11.21 -35.21
N THR A 349 -8.38 -10.12 -35.01
CA THR A 349 -8.43 -8.96 -35.93
C THR A 349 -7.05 -8.63 -36.50
N LYS A 350 -6.97 -8.55 -37.82
CA LYS A 350 -5.79 -8.12 -38.57
C LYS A 350 -5.66 -6.59 -38.56
N ILE A 351 -5.28 -5.99 -37.42
CA ILE A 351 -5.34 -4.55 -37.18
C ILE A 351 -4.56 -3.74 -38.22
N LEU A 352 -3.27 -4.04 -38.41
CA LEU A 352 -2.40 -3.26 -39.31
C LEU A 352 -2.60 -3.59 -40.79
N SER A 353 -3.08 -4.79 -41.11
CA SER A 353 -3.36 -5.22 -42.49
C SER A 353 -4.85 -5.09 -42.89
N GLU A 354 -5.65 -4.33 -42.12
CA GLU A 354 -7.00 -3.94 -42.52
C GLU A 354 -6.92 -3.06 -43.78
N GLU A 355 -7.68 -3.42 -44.80
CA GLU A 355 -7.69 -2.73 -46.11
C GLU A 355 -8.58 -1.46 -46.09
N ASN A 356 -9.63 -1.49 -45.26
CA ASN A 356 -10.48 -0.33 -45.10
C ASN A 356 -9.81 0.69 -44.18
N GLU A 357 -9.33 1.80 -44.73
CA GLU A 357 -8.60 2.82 -44.00
C GLU A 357 -9.43 3.46 -42.86
N ALA A 358 -10.73 3.62 -42.99
CA ALA A 358 -11.59 4.14 -41.93
C ALA A 358 -11.70 3.14 -40.75
N GLN A 359 -11.80 1.83 -41.06
CA GLN A 359 -11.86 0.79 -40.07
C GLN A 359 -10.50 0.59 -39.39
N LYS A 360 -9.39 0.64 -40.15
CA LYS A 360 -8.04 0.63 -39.59
C LYS A 360 -7.82 1.78 -38.61
N ALA A 361 -8.20 3.00 -39.02
CA ALA A 361 -8.12 4.17 -38.13
C ALA A 361 -8.99 4.00 -36.88
N SER A 362 -10.17 3.40 -36.99
CA SER A 362 -11.03 3.06 -35.85
C SER A 362 -10.34 2.09 -34.87
N PHE A 363 -9.67 1.04 -35.37
CA PHE A 363 -8.90 0.12 -34.54
C PHE A 363 -7.77 0.83 -33.81
N ILE A 364 -7.04 1.72 -34.49
CA ILE A 364 -5.97 2.52 -33.87
C ILE A 364 -6.50 3.42 -32.74
N GLN A 365 -7.65 4.10 -32.95
CA GLN A 365 -8.27 4.90 -31.88
C GLN A 365 -8.71 4.03 -30.68
N LEU A 366 -9.25 2.83 -30.94
CA LEU A 366 -9.62 1.88 -29.90
C LEU A 366 -8.38 1.41 -29.10
N LEU A 367 -7.25 1.14 -29.78
CA LEU A 367 -5.98 0.80 -29.11
C LEU A 367 -5.44 1.96 -28.26
N LYS A 368 -5.50 3.19 -28.76
CA LYS A 368 -5.09 4.39 -27.99
C LYS A 368 -5.94 4.54 -26.73
N LEU A 369 -7.25 4.35 -26.82
CA LEU A 369 -8.16 4.41 -25.67
C LEU A 369 -7.85 3.29 -24.69
N THR A 370 -7.69 2.06 -25.15
CA THR A 370 -7.34 0.90 -24.31
C THR A 370 -6.02 1.13 -23.57
N LYS A 371 -4.99 1.60 -24.28
CA LYS A 371 -3.70 1.95 -23.68
C LYS A 371 -3.87 2.99 -22.58
N LYS A 372 -4.60 4.08 -22.87
CA LYS A 372 -4.83 5.16 -21.91
C LYS A 372 -5.53 4.66 -20.63
N VAL A 373 -6.57 3.83 -20.78
CA VAL A 373 -7.29 3.26 -19.63
C VAL A 373 -6.38 2.36 -18.79
N LEU A 374 -5.63 1.45 -19.43
CA LEU A 374 -4.69 0.57 -18.73
C LEU A 374 -3.59 1.37 -18.02
N GLU A 375 -2.97 2.33 -18.71
CA GLU A 375 -1.91 3.17 -18.12
C GLU A 375 -2.43 4.02 -16.96
N THR A 376 -3.65 4.58 -17.07
CA THR A 376 -4.27 5.30 -15.95
C THR A 376 -4.51 4.38 -14.75
N CYS A 377 -4.99 3.18 -14.97
CA CYS A 377 -5.23 2.23 -13.88
C CYS A 377 -3.94 1.79 -13.19
N ILE A 378 -2.86 1.49 -13.94
CA ILE A 378 -1.60 1.10 -13.32
C ILE A 378 -0.92 2.27 -12.60
N ASP A 379 -1.11 3.50 -13.07
CA ASP A 379 -0.67 4.71 -12.36
C ASP A 379 -1.39 4.87 -11.01
N LEU A 380 -2.71 4.66 -10.97
CA LEU A 380 -3.48 4.59 -9.71
C LEU A 380 -2.99 3.49 -8.76
N LEU A 381 -2.45 2.39 -9.30
CA LEU A 381 -1.84 1.32 -8.51
C LEU A 381 -0.36 1.58 -8.17
N GLY A 382 0.21 2.69 -8.66
CA GLY A 382 1.55 3.18 -8.33
C GLY A 382 2.70 2.50 -9.07
N PHE A 383 2.48 2.03 -10.31
CA PHE A 383 3.55 1.54 -11.18
C PHE A 383 3.31 1.95 -12.64
N SER A 384 4.30 1.77 -13.50
CA SER A 384 4.27 2.19 -14.91
C SER A 384 4.67 1.07 -15.85
N ALA A 385 4.41 1.23 -17.15
CA ALA A 385 4.79 0.27 -18.16
C ALA A 385 6.07 0.72 -18.90
N PRO A 386 7.04 -0.19 -19.14
CA PRO A 386 8.21 0.11 -19.96
C PRO A 386 7.79 0.31 -21.43
N ASP A 387 8.72 0.83 -22.24
CA ASP A 387 8.46 0.99 -23.67
C ASP A 387 8.61 -0.32 -24.45
N ARG A 388 9.45 -1.21 -23.94
CA ARG A 388 9.74 -2.54 -24.52
C ARG A 388 9.94 -3.56 -23.40
N MET A 389 9.60 -4.80 -23.70
CA MET A 389 9.64 -5.88 -22.73
C MET A 389 9.91 -7.22 -23.42
#